data_c9c84679a628f8dcb49cbff4e9b1c647
#
_entry.id   c9c84679a628f8dcb49cbff4e9b1c647
#
_cell.length_a   1.000
_cell.length_b   1.000
_cell.length_c   1.000
_cell.angle_alpha   90.00
_cell.angle_beta   90.00
_cell.angle_gamma   90.00
#
_symmetry.space_group_name_H-M   'P 1'
#
loop_
_entity.id
_entity.type
_entity.pdbx_description
1 polymer ?
#
loop_
_entity_poly.entity_id
_entity_poly.type
_entity_poly.pdbx_seq_one_letter_code
_entity_poly.pdbx_strand_id
1 'polypeptide(L)'
;MTLAACALVLIGGFFGGISRFFLSGFVGRGVGETFPWGTLAVNVSGALAIGAFAGAARAVGGVFASDLVRDLIVVGLFGGYTTVSSFCLQTLNLALDGERQLAVFNVVASAALCVLFVALGFWAVVWMAG
;
A
#
# COMPACT_ATOMS: atom_id res chain seq x y z
N MET A 1 -20.50 4.33 9.79
CA MET A 1 -20.13 2.97 9.34
C MET A 1 -21.11 1.96 9.90
N THR A 2 -21.62 1.07 9.07
CA THR A 2 -22.51 -0.01 9.53
C THR A 2 -21.71 -1.14 10.18
N LEU A 3 -22.34 -1.98 11.01
CA LEU A 3 -21.68 -3.16 11.60
C LEU A 3 -21.12 -4.10 10.51
N ALA A 4 -21.83 -4.24 9.41
CA ALA A 4 -21.37 -5.02 8.24
C ALA A 4 -20.11 -4.42 7.61
N ALA A 5 -20.04 -3.10 7.43
CA ALA A 5 -18.85 -2.42 6.94
C ALA A 5 -17.63 -2.62 7.87
N CYS A 6 -17.86 -2.53 9.20
CA CYS A 6 -16.80 -2.81 10.17
C CYS A 6 -16.29 -4.26 10.05
N ALA A 7 -17.18 -5.24 9.91
CA ALA A 7 -16.79 -6.64 9.74
C ALA A 7 -15.98 -6.85 8.45
N LEU A 8 -16.40 -6.24 7.34
CA LEU A 8 -15.66 -6.30 6.06
C LEU A 8 -14.26 -5.70 6.16
N VAL A 9 -14.13 -4.54 6.80
CA VAL A 9 -12.83 -3.87 7.01
C VAL A 9 -11.93 -4.72 7.91
N LEU A 10 -12.46 -5.33 8.97
CA LEU A 10 -11.69 -6.23 9.86
C LEU A 10 -11.19 -7.47 9.11
N ILE A 11 -12.05 -8.12 8.33
CA ILE A 11 -11.67 -9.29 7.53
C ILE A 11 -10.60 -8.91 6.50
N GLY A 12 -10.82 -7.85 5.74
CA GLY A 12 -9.84 -7.35 4.78
C GLY A 12 -8.52 -6.98 5.43
N GLY A 13 -8.58 -6.25 6.56
CA GLY A 13 -7.40 -5.82 7.31
C GLY A 13 -6.58 -6.98 7.87
N PHE A 14 -7.24 -8.06 8.32
CA PHE A 14 -6.58 -9.29 8.76
C PHE A 14 -5.72 -9.88 7.63
N PHE A 15 -6.30 -10.11 6.45
CA PHE A 15 -5.56 -10.65 5.31
C PHE A 15 -4.51 -9.67 4.78
N GLY A 16 -4.82 -8.37 4.76
CA GLY A 16 -3.85 -7.33 4.39
C GLY A 16 -2.63 -7.30 5.29
N GLY A 17 -2.83 -7.36 6.60
CA GLY A 17 -1.75 -7.40 7.59
C GLY A 17 -0.86 -8.64 7.47
N ILE A 18 -1.45 -9.82 7.26
CA ILE A 18 -0.71 -11.06 7.01
C ILE A 18 0.11 -10.94 5.73
N SER A 19 -0.50 -10.49 4.64
CA SER A 19 0.18 -10.32 3.34
C SER A 19 1.35 -9.35 3.45
N ARG A 20 1.18 -8.24 4.15
CA ARG A 20 2.26 -7.29 4.45
C ARG A 20 3.42 -7.94 5.19
N PHE A 21 3.12 -8.68 6.25
CA PHE A 21 4.14 -9.35 7.05
C PHE A 21 5.00 -10.30 6.19
N PHE A 22 4.35 -11.14 5.39
CA PHE A 22 5.04 -12.08 4.52
C PHE A 22 5.84 -11.38 3.41
N LEU A 23 5.25 -10.42 2.70
CA LEU A 23 5.93 -9.76 1.59
C LEU A 23 7.08 -8.87 2.06
N SER A 24 6.89 -8.08 3.11
CA SER A 24 7.96 -7.23 3.65
C SER A 24 9.13 -8.07 4.17
N GLY A 25 8.87 -9.18 4.83
CA GLY A 25 9.88 -10.12 5.28
C GLY A 25 10.60 -10.84 4.12
N PHE A 26 9.86 -11.25 3.10
CA PHE A 26 10.43 -11.89 1.91
C PHE A 26 11.38 -10.94 1.16
N VAL A 27 10.96 -9.70 0.90
CA VAL A 27 11.80 -8.70 0.24
C VAL A 27 13.00 -8.33 1.10
N GLY A 28 12.82 -8.09 2.40
CA GLY A 28 13.90 -7.75 3.33
C GLY A 28 14.98 -8.82 3.39
N ARG A 29 14.60 -10.09 3.44
CA ARG A 29 15.57 -11.22 3.42
C ARG A 29 16.29 -11.36 2.07
N GLY A 30 15.64 -11.00 0.97
CA GLY A 30 16.21 -11.11 -0.38
C GLY A 30 17.16 -9.98 -0.75
N VAL A 31 16.87 -8.76 -0.32
CA VAL A 31 17.60 -7.55 -0.74
C VAL A 31 18.53 -7.02 0.35
N GLY A 32 18.28 -7.34 1.63
CA GLY A 32 19.02 -6.86 2.79
C GLY A 32 18.21 -5.93 3.68
N GLU A 33 18.69 -5.69 4.89
CA GLU A 33 17.96 -4.96 5.94
C GLU A 33 18.58 -3.59 6.28
N THR A 34 19.64 -3.16 5.57
CA THR A 34 20.26 -1.84 5.78
C THR A 34 19.35 -0.68 5.40
N PHE A 35 18.44 -0.91 4.47
CA PHE A 35 17.38 0.02 4.06
C PHE A 35 16.03 -0.73 4.08
N PRO A 36 14.90 -0.07 4.42
CA PRO A 36 13.59 -0.72 4.56
C PRO A 36 12.91 -1.05 3.21
N TRP A 37 13.58 -1.86 2.38
CA TRP A 37 13.09 -2.28 1.06
C TRP A 37 11.75 -3.00 1.14
N GLY A 38 11.55 -3.82 2.18
CA GLY A 38 10.30 -4.55 2.38
C GLY A 38 9.10 -3.64 2.56
N THR A 39 9.21 -2.63 3.40
CA THR A 39 8.15 -1.64 3.64
C THR A 39 7.91 -0.79 2.38
N LEU A 40 8.97 -0.37 1.69
CA LEU A 40 8.85 0.36 0.44
C LEU A 40 8.10 -0.45 -0.62
N ALA A 41 8.48 -1.72 -0.82
CA ALA A 41 7.83 -2.62 -1.78
C ALA A 41 6.34 -2.82 -1.46
N VAL A 42 5.99 -3.03 -0.20
CA VAL A 42 4.60 -3.16 0.26
C VAL A 42 3.81 -1.89 -0.04
N ASN A 43 4.31 -0.73 0.33
CA ASN A 43 3.59 0.53 0.15
C ASN A 43 3.45 0.90 -1.33
N VAL A 44 4.50 0.71 -2.14
CA VAL A 44 4.46 1.00 -3.59
C VAL A 44 3.52 0.04 -4.33
N SER A 45 3.59 -1.26 -4.04
CA SER A 45 2.68 -2.26 -4.65
C SER A 45 1.23 -2.04 -4.21
N GLY A 46 1.01 -1.68 -2.95
CA GLY A 46 -0.30 -1.29 -2.44
C GLY A 46 -0.85 -0.03 -3.13
N ALA A 47 -0.01 0.98 -3.32
CA ALA A 47 -0.38 2.20 -4.05
C ALA A 47 -0.81 1.90 -5.49
N LEU A 48 -0.05 1.05 -6.20
CA LEU A 48 -0.39 0.60 -7.55
C LEU A 48 -1.76 -0.09 -7.58
N ALA A 49 -1.99 -1.02 -6.66
CA ALA A 49 -3.24 -1.78 -6.58
C ALA A 49 -4.44 -0.87 -6.23
N ILE A 50 -4.29 0.03 -5.26
CA ILE A 50 -5.33 1.02 -4.90
C ILE A 50 -5.67 1.91 -6.12
N GLY A 51 -4.65 2.38 -6.83
CA GLY A 51 -4.83 3.15 -8.06
C GLY A 51 -5.59 2.36 -9.12
N ALA A 52 -5.24 1.10 -9.35
CA ALA A 52 -5.94 0.22 -10.29
C ALA A 52 -7.41 0.01 -9.91
N PHE A 53 -7.72 -0.23 -8.64
CA PHE A 53 -9.10 -0.36 -8.16
C PHE A 53 -9.90 0.94 -8.33
N ALA A 54 -9.30 2.09 -8.04
CA ALA A 54 -9.93 3.39 -8.27
C ALA A 54 -10.19 3.64 -9.77
N GLY A 55 -9.25 3.27 -10.63
CA GLY A 55 -9.40 3.33 -12.08
C GLY A 55 -10.52 2.41 -12.57
N ALA A 56 -10.63 1.19 -12.05
CA ALA A 56 -11.69 0.25 -12.37
C ALA A 56 -13.07 0.75 -11.91
N ALA A 57 -13.16 1.30 -10.71
CA ALA A 57 -14.38 1.90 -10.19
C ALA A 57 -14.87 3.05 -11.09
N ARG A 58 -13.95 3.88 -11.61
CA ARG A 58 -14.26 4.97 -12.53
C ARG A 58 -14.65 4.49 -13.92
N ALA A 59 -13.88 3.57 -14.50
CA ALA A 59 -13.99 3.19 -15.92
C ALA A 59 -15.07 2.13 -16.16
N VAL A 60 -15.18 1.15 -15.25
CA VAL A 60 -16.10 0.00 -15.36
C VAL A 60 -17.32 0.18 -14.48
N GLY A 61 -17.15 0.77 -13.28
CA GLY A 61 -18.22 0.90 -12.30
C GLY A 61 -18.67 -0.46 -11.73
N GLY A 62 -19.99 -0.61 -11.53
CA GLY A 62 -20.59 -1.88 -11.09
C GLY A 62 -20.01 -2.37 -9.75
N VAL A 63 -19.51 -3.59 -9.74
CA VAL A 63 -18.96 -4.23 -8.53
C VAL A 63 -17.76 -3.46 -7.98
N PHE A 64 -16.90 -2.90 -8.84
CA PHE A 64 -15.72 -2.13 -8.41
C PHE A 64 -16.08 -0.82 -7.70
N ALA A 65 -17.23 -0.23 -8.01
CA ALA A 65 -17.74 0.98 -7.36
C ALA A 65 -18.63 0.67 -6.15
N SER A 66 -18.85 -0.60 -5.81
CA SER A 66 -19.71 -1.00 -4.70
C SER A 66 -19.09 -0.74 -3.34
N ASP A 67 -19.92 -0.45 -2.33
CA ASP A 67 -19.49 -0.27 -0.95
C ASP A 67 -18.80 -1.52 -0.39
N LEU A 68 -19.26 -2.72 -0.79
CA LEU A 68 -18.68 -3.98 -0.37
C LEU A 68 -17.20 -4.10 -0.81
N VAL A 69 -16.91 -3.83 -2.08
CA VAL A 69 -15.53 -3.86 -2.60
C VAL A 69 -14.68 -2.78 -1.96
N ARG A 70 -15.22 -1.57 -1.80
CA ARG A 70 -14.51 -0.48 -1.13
C ARG A 70 -14.12 -0.88 0.30
N ASP A 71 -15.08 -1.36 1.10
CA ASP A 71 -14.85 -1.63 2.51
C ASP A 71 -13.97 -2.87 2.74
N LEU A 72 -14.18 -3.94 1.97
CA LEU A 72 -13.39 -5.17 2.10
C LEU A 72 -11.99 -5.03 1.50
N ILE A 73 -11.89 -4.52 0.27
CA ILE A 73 -10.65 -4.53 -0.51
C ILE A 73 -9.85 -3.25 -0.30
N VAL A 74 -10.46 -2.07 -0.56
CA VAL A 74 -9.70 -0.82 -0.55
C VAL A 74 -9.39 -0.42 0.90
N VAL A 75 -10.38 -0.32 1.76
CA VAL A 75 -10.21 0.12 3.15
C VAL A 75 -9.64 -1.01 4.01
N GLY A 76 -10.17 -2.23 3.89
CA GLY A 76 -9.74 -3.38 4.68
C GLY A 76 -8.40 -3.94 4.18
N LEU A 77 -8.39 -4.62 3.05
CA LEU A 77 -7.22 -5.36 2.57
C LEU A 77 -6.02 -4.43 2.33
N PHE A 78 -6.16 -3.42 1.49
CA PHE A 78 -5.05 -2.50 1.21
C PHE A 78 -4.74 -1.56 2.36
N GLY A 79 -5.73 -1.15 3.17
CA GLY A 79 -5.50 -0.39 4.39
C GLY A 79 -4.70 -1.16 5.44
N GLY A 80 -4.93 -2.47 5.57
CA GLY A 80 -4.13 -3.37 6.41
C GLY A 80 -2.77 -3.74 5.80
N TYR A 81 -2.70 -3.81 4.46
CA TYR A 81 -1.49 -4.16 3.72
C TYR A 81 -0.45 -3.04 3.73
N THR A 82 -0.82 -1.79 3.41
CA THR A 82 0.09 -0.64 3.44
C THR A 82 0.34 -0.15 4.87
N THR A 83 1.45 0.57 5.10
CA THR A 83 1.80 1.02 6.44
C THR A 83 2.56 2.34 6.45
N VAL A 84 2.04 3.31 7.18
CA VAL A 84 2.74 4.55 7.52
C VAL A 84 3.54 4.38 8.81
N SER A 85 3.05 3.61 9.78
CA SER A 85 3.72 3.41 11.06
C SER A 85 5.10 2.75 10.93
N SER A 86 5.19 1.68 10.14
CA SER A 86 6.48 1.03 9.88
C SER A 86 7.44 1.96 9.13
N PHE A 87 6.94 2.69 8.14
CA PHE A 87 7.70 3.70 7.42
C PHE A 87 8.28 4.78 8.36
N CYS A 88 7.46 5.34 9.23
CA CYS A 88 7.90 6.37 10.19
C CYS A 88 8.95 5.82 11.17
N LEU A 89 8.70 4.63 11.73
CA LEU A 89 9.63 4.00 12.69
C LEU A 89 10.97 3.70 12.03
N GLN A 90 10.97 3.12 10.83
CA GLN A 90 12.20 2.80 10.11
C GLN A 90 12.96 4.04 9.68
N THR A 91 12.27 5.09 9.25
CA THR A 91 12.89 6.40 8.94
C THR A 91 13.55 7.01 10.18
N LEU A 92 12.86 6.97 11.32
CA LEU A 92 13.40 7.46 12.59
C LEU A 92 14.64 6.66 13.01
N ASN A 93 14.59 5.34 12.92
CA ASN A 93 15.73 4.48 13.26
C ASN A 93 16.94 4.80 12.39
N LEU A 94 16.77 4.94 11.07
CA LEU A 94 17.87 5.37 10.18
C LEU A 94 18.47 6.71 10.60
N ALA A 95 17.65 7.67 10.99
CA ALA A 95 18.12 8.98 11.44
C ALA A 95 18.89 8.91 12.77
N LEU A 96 18.40 8.08 13.73
CA LEU A 96 19.05 7.88 15.03
C LEU A 96 20.37 7.10 14.91
N ASP A 97 20.45 6.17 13.97
CA ASP A 97 21.67 5.41 13.67
C ASP A 97 22.73 6.23 12.91
N GLY A 98 22.45 7.51 12.63
CA GLY A 98 23.36 8.41 11.92
C GLY A 98 23.24 8.34 10.39
N GLU A 99 22.37 7.46 9.86
CA GLU A 99 22.14 7.27 8.43
C GLU A 99 21.13 8.27 7.87
N ARG A 100 21.41 9.57 8.05
CA ARG A 100 20.48 10.66 7.68
C ARG A 100 20.16 10.70 6.20
N GLN A 101 21.13 10.37 5.34
CA GLN A 101 20.90 10.34 3.88
C GLN A 101 19.93 9.24 3.51
N LEU A 102 20.04 8.05 4.11
CA LEU A 102 19.10 6.95 3.90
C LEU A 102 17.72 7.29 4.46
N ALA A 103 17.63 7.99 5.59
CA ALA A 103 16.36 8.46 6.15
C ALA A 103 15.65 9.42 5.18
N VAL A 104 16.36 10.42 4.64
CA VAL A 104 15.81 11.36 3.65
C VAL A 104 15.44 10.63 2.37
N PHE A 105 16.28 9.73 1.89
CA PHE A 105 15.99 8.92 0.71
C PHE A 105 14.71 8.08 0.91
N ASN A 106 14.52 7.46 2.09
CA ASN A 106 13.31 6.71 2.39
C ASN A 106 12.05 7.57 2.31
N VAL A 107 12.09 8.79 2.87
CA VAL A 107 10.95 9.73 2.81
C VAL A 107 10.64 10.13 1.37
N VAL A 108 11.65 10.59 0.63
CA VAL A 108 11.47 11.07 -0.74
C VAL A 108 11.06 9.95 -1.68
N ALA A 109 11.73 8.80 -1.63
CA ALA A 109 11.43 7.65 -2.47
C ALA A 109 10.04 7.08 -2.18
N SER A 110 9.68 6.93 -0.91
CA SER A 110 8.35 6.44 -0.52
C SER A 110 7.24 7.37 -1.01
N ALA A 111 7.36 8.67 -0.76
CA ALA A 111 6.35 9.65 -1.21
C ALA A 111 6.25 9.69 -2.73
N ALA A 112 7.38 9.86 -3.43
CA ALA A 112 7.39 9.98 -4.89
C ALA A 112 6.91 8.69 -5.58
N LEU A 113 7.40 7.53 -5.16
CA LEU A 113 7.02 6.26 -5.77
C LEU A 113 5.56 5.90 -5.48
N CYS A 114 5.06 6.10 -4.27
CA CYS A 114 3.65 5.82 -3.96
C CYS A 114 2.71 6.71 -4.79
N VAL A 115 2.99 8.01 -4.90
CA VAL A 115 2.19 8.92 -5.74
C VAL A 115 2.27 8.53 -7.21
N LEU A 116 3.47 8.23 -7.72
CA LEU A 116 3.65 7.79 -9.10
C LEU A 116 2.89 6.49 -9.38
N PHE A 117 3.02 5.49 -8.52
CA PHE A 117 2.42 4.18 -8.74
C PHE A 117 0.90 4.17 -8.55
N VAL A 118 0.33 4.98 -7.66
CA VAL A 118 -1.12 5.14 -7.61
C VAL A 118 -1.65 5.79 -8.89
N ALA A 119 -0.97 6.78 -9.43
CA ALA A 119 -1.33 7.39 -10.70
C ALA A 119 -1.19 6.41 -11.88
N LEU A 120 -0.10 5.65 -11.93
CA LEU A 120 0.10 4.63 -12.96
C LEU A 120 -0.98 3.55 -12.92
N GLY A 121 -1.31 3.04 -11.74
CA GLY A 121 -2.39 2.05 -11.57
C GLY A 121 -3.74 2.58 -12.04
N PHE A 122 -4.06 3.79 -11.65
CA PHE A 122 -5.32 4.44 -12.05
C PHE A 122 -5.42 4.62 -13.57
N TRP A 123 -4.43 5.27 -14.17
CA TRP A 123 -4.45 5.59 -15.59
C TRP A 123 -4.29 4.36 -16.48
N ALA A 124 -3.50 3.37 -16.06
CA ALA A 124 -3.37 2.12 -16.81
C ALA A 124 -4.74 1.44 -16.98
N VAL A 125 -5.53 1.32 -15.92
CA VAL A 125 -6.87 0.70 -15.99
C VAL A 125 -7.84 1.57 -16.79
N VAL A 126 -7.86 2.87 -16.57
CA VAL A 126 -8.75 3.79 -17.30
C VAL A 126 -8.45 3.74 -18.81
N TRP A 127 -7.17 3.71 -19.18
CA TRP A 127 -6.77 3.66 -20.60
C TRP A 127 -7.06 2.29 -21.26
N MET A 128 -6.90 1.21 -20.52
CA MET A 128 -7.22 -0.15 -21.02
C MET A 128 -8.72 -0.38 -21.16
N ALA A 129 -9.55 0.31 -20.39
CA ALA A 129 -11.02 0.18 -20.42
C ALA A 129 -11.69 1.12 -21.42
N GLY A 130 -10.98 2.12 -21.94
CA GLY A 130 -11.48 3.08 -22.93
C GLY A 130 -11.07 2.71 -24.32
#